data_22965f808bb7dd9b0fa0973ddb8026ac
#
_entry.id   22965f808bb7dd9b0fa0973ddb8026ac
#
_cell.length_a   1.000
_cell.length_b   1.000
_cell.length_c   1.000
_cell.angle_alpha   90.00
_cell.angle_beta   90.00
_cell.angle_gamma   90.00
#
_symmetry.space_group_name_H-M   'P 1'
#
loop_
_entity.id
_entity.type
_entity.pdbx_description
1 polymer ?
#
loop_
_entity_poly.entity_id
_entity_poly.type
_entity_poly.pdbx_seq_one_letter_code
_entity_poly.pdbx_strand_id
1 'polypeptide(L)'
;EPWEEFNVTRFQAMAKEAMAGIYSRGHVPIVTGGTGFYIQALAYDIDFTENEDHSGIREELEQLAAERGEEHLHQMLAQIDPESARAIHANNVKRVIRAIEYYRLTGEKISEHNKREREKTSPYDLYYYVLTRDRAALYERIDRRVDIMMEQGLVDEVKRLKEMGCTRDMVAMQGLGYKEILDYLDGTISLGEAVYIIKRDTRHFAK
;
A
#
# COMPACT_ATOMS: atom_id res chain seq x y z
N GLU A 1 -2.93 -8.52 -13.50
CA GLU A 1 -4.07 -7.85 -14.12
C GLU A 1 -4.68 -6.83 -13.14
N PRO A 2 -5.38 -5.75 -13.61
CA PRO A 2 -5.91 -4.70 -12.72
C PRO A 2 -6.93 -5.18 -11.69
N TRP A 3 -7.61 -6.29 -11.96
CA TRP A 3 -8.59 -6.92 -11.06
C TRP A 3 -7.97 -7.95 -10.11
N GLU A 4 -6.68 -8.24 -10.23
CA GLU A 4 -6.01 -9.13 -9.30
C GLU A 4 -5.60 -8.36 -8.04
N GLU A 5 -5.88 -8.96 -6.89
CA GLU A 5 -5.35 -8.42 -5.65
C GLU A 5 -3.83 -8.57 -5.61
N PHE A 6 -3.16 -7.47 -5.26
CA PHE A 6 -1.72 -7.44 -5.07
C PHE A 6 -1.40 -6.75 -3.76
N ASN A 7 -0.92 -7.52 -2.81
CA ASN A 7 -0.58 -7.06 -1.47
C ASN A 7 0.88 -7.38 -1.13
N VAL A 8 1.31 -7.01 0.07
CA VAL A 8 2.69 -7.20 0.52
C VAL A 8 3.08 -8.68 0.63
N THR A 9 2.16 -9.56 1.01
CA THR A 9 2.38 -11.01 1.13
C THR A 9 2.67 -11.61 -0.23
N ARG A 10 1.81 -11.32 -1.22
CA ARG A 10 2.02 -11.77 -2.61
C ARG A 10 3.32 -11.20 -3.20
N PHE A 11 3.60 -9.92 -2.96
CA PHE A 11 4.87 -9.31 -3.36
C PHE A 11 6.06 -10.06 -2.77
N GLN A 12 6.06 -10.33 -1.46
CA GLN A 12 7.17 -11.00 -0.79
C GLN A 12 7.41 -12.40 -1.35
N ALA A 13 6.34 -13.19 -1.56
CA ALA A 13 6.43 -14.53 -2.15
C ALA A 13 7.05 -14.49 -3.55
N MET A 14 6.52 -13.65 -4.43
CA MET A 14 7.03 -13.49 -5.80
C MET A 14 8.47 -12.97 -5.84
N ALA A 15 8.81 -12.02 -4.95
CA ALA A 15 10.15 -11.47 -4.88
C ALA A 15 11.18 -12.53 -4.38
N LYS A 16 10.82 -13.34 -3.40
CA LYS A 16 11.66 -14.46 -2.94
C LYS A 16 11.91 -15.49 -4.04
N GLU A 17 10.87 -15.86 -4.78
CA GLU A 17 10.98 -16.77 -5.93
C GLU A 17 11.93 -16.20 -7.00
N ALA A 18 11.74 -14.93 -7.37
CA ALA A 18 12.61 -14.24 -8.33
C ALA A 18 14.07 -14.18 -7.85
N MET A 19 14.30 -13.88 -6.56
CA MET A 19 15.64 -13.87 -5.96
C MET A 19 16.29 -15.25 -5.98
N ALA A 20 15.54 -16.29 -5.62
CA ALA A 20 16.04 -17.68 -5.68
C ALA A 20 16.48 -18.05 -7.10
N GLY A 21 15.68 -17.67 -8.11
CA GLY A 21 16.05 -17.86 -9.52
C GLY A 21 17.29 -17.06 -9.96
N ILE A 22 17.52 -15.86 -9.40
CA ILE A 22 18.73 -15.06 -9.68
C ILE A 22 19.96 -15.72 -9.04
N TYR A 23 19.87 -16.14 -7.78
CA TYR A 23 20.94 -16.84 -7.07
C TYR A 23 21.32 -18.17 -7.75
N SER A 24 20.33 -18.94 -8.22
CA SER A 24 20.60 -20.22 -8.91
C SER A 24 21.41 -20.04 -10.19
N ARG A 25 21.40 -18.86 -10.79
CA ARG A 25 22.23 -18.49 -11.94
C ARG A 25 23.57 -17.84 -11.57
N GLY A 26 23.93 -17.81 -10.29
CA GLY A 26 25.18 -17.23 -9.80
C GLY A 26 25.22 -15.71 -9.80
N HIS A 27 24.06 -15.03 -9.82
CA HIS A 27 23.96 -13.57 -9.83
C HIS A 27 23.47 -13.04 -8.49
N VAL A 28 23.77 -11.77 -8.22
CA VAL A 28 23.29 -11.03 -7.04
C VAL A 28 21.99 -10.29 -7.40
N PRO A 29 20.89 -10.50 -6.69
CA PRO A 29 19.66 -9.78 -6.94
C PRO A 29 19.78 -8.30 -6.52
N ILE A 30 19.23 -7.41 -7.35
CA ILE A 30 19.10 -5.99 -7.05
C ILE A 30 17.61 -5.67 -6.94
N VAL A 31 17.20 -5.24 -5.74
CA VAL A 31 15.82 -4.82 -5.45
C VAL A 31 15.76 -3.30 -5.54
N THR A 32 14.90 -2.77 -6.40
CA THR A 32 14.72 -1.32 -6.56
C THR A 32 13.25 -0.96 -6.39
N GLY A 33 12.98 0.16 -5.73
CA GLY A 33 11.61 0.65 -5.55
C GLY A 33 11.51 1.77 -4.52
N GLY A 34 10.29 2.28 -4.34
CA GLY A 34 9.99 3.38 -3.41
C GLY A 34 9.07 2.99 -2.26
N THR A 35 8.46 1.79 -2.28
CA THR A 35 7.54 1.36 -1.22
C THR A 35 8.33 0.73 -0.08
N GLY A 36 8.70 1.58 0.91
CA GLY A 36 9.55 1.16 2.04
C GLY A 36 9.01 -0.07 2.78
N PHE A 37 7.69 -0.17 2.95
CA PHE A 37 7.06 -1.32 3.60
C PHE A 37 7.30 -2.64 2.83
N TYR A 38 7.26 -2.63 1.49
CA TYR A 38 7.55 -3.81 0.68
C TYR A 38 9.03 -4.20 0.75
N ILE A 39 9.92 -3.19 0.74
CA ILE A 39 11.36 -3.42 0.88
C ILE A 39 11.67 -4.03 2.24
N GLN A 40 11.09 -3.51 3.33
CA GLN A 40 11.26 -4.06 4.67
C GLN A 40 10.72 -5.50 4.77
N ALA A 41 9.54 -5.75 4.21
CA ALA A 41 8.93 -7.07 4.19
C ALA A 41 9.87 -8.13 3.60
N LEU A 42 10.51 -7.80 2.48
CA LEU A 42 11.46 -8.68 1.82
C LEU A 42 12.80 -8.76 2.57
N ALA A 43 13.37 -7.60 2.94
CA ALA A 43 14.71 -7.51 3.51
C ALA A 43 14.83 -8.17 4.89
N TYR A 44 13.77 -8.12 5.70
CA TYR A 44 13.76 -8.68 7.06
C TYR A 44 12.90 -9.93 7.19
N ASP A 45 12.41 -10.44 6.09
CA ASP A 45 11.56 -11.63 6.06
C ASP A 45 10.40 -11.55 7.08
N ILE A 46 9.69 -10.41 7.03
CA ILE A 46 8.58 -10.16 7.94
C ILE A 46 7.50 -11.22 7.70
N ASP A 47 7.07 -11.85 8.78
CA ASP A 47 5.97 -12.79 8.74
C ASP A 47 4.64 -12.02 8.66
N PHE A 48 4.01 -12.08 7.50
CA PHE A 48 2.63 -11.68 7.34
C PHE A 48 1.79 -12.93 7.50
N THR A 49 1.27 -13.14 8.70
CA THR A 49 0.28 -14.19 8.92
C THR A 49 -0.76 -14.10 7.80
N GLU A 50 -0.75 -15.08 6.90
CA GLU A 50 -1.72 -15.18 5.82
C GLU A 50 -3.09 -15.37 6.45
N ASN A 51 -3.76 -14.26 6.69
CA ASN A 51 -5.17 -14.30 6.97
C ASN A 51 -5.87 -14.20 5.62
N GLU A 52 -5.90 -15.30 4.89
CA GLU A 52 -6.96 -15.53 3.90
C GLU A 52 -8.25 -15.63 4.71
N ASP A 53 -8.79 -14.45 5.05
CA ASP A 53 -9.97 -14.40 5.88
C ASP A 53 -11.21 -14.58 5.05
N HIS A 54 -11.67 -15.81 5.01
CA HIS A 54 -13.05 -16.16 4.64
C HIS A 54 -13.94 -16.28 5.87
N SER A 55 -13.50 -15.79 7.03
CA SER A 55 -14.23 -15.96 8.31
C SER A 55 -15.42 -15.02 8.47
N GLY A 56 -15.54 -13.98 7.62
CA GLY A 56 -16.57 -12.94 7.75
C GLY A 56 -16.33 -11.96 8.90
N ILE A 57 -15.19 -12.09 9.62
CA ILE A 57 -14.86 -11.20 10.76
C ILE A 57 -14.71 -9.76 10.30
N ARG A 58 -14.11 -9.55 9.12
CA ARG A 58 -13.89 -8.21 8.58
C ARG A 58 -15.20 -7.53 8.25
N GLU A 59 -16.09 -8.22 7.55
CA GLU A 59 -17.43 -7.73 7.20
C GLU A 59 -18.25 -7.41 8.44
N GLU A 60 -18.20 -8.27 9.47
CA GLU A 60 -18.84 -8.01 10.75
C GLU A 60 -18.32 -6.73 11.41
N LEU A 61 -16.99 -6.52 11.41
CA LEU A 61 -16.37 -5.36 12.01
C LEU A 61 -16.63 -4.08 11.20
N GLU A 62 -16.67 -4.16 9.87
CA GLU A 62 -17.06 -3.04 8.99
C GLU A 62 -18.51 -2.64 9.21
N GLN A 63 -19.42 -3.61 9.33
CA GLN A 63 -20.80 -3.36 9.66
C GLN A 63 -20.94 -2.73 11.07
N LEU A 64 -20.22 -3.25 12.04
CA LEU A 64 -20.22 -2.70 13.40
C LEU A 64 -19.71 -1.26 13.44
N ALA A 65 -18.69 -0.93 12.63
CA ALA A 65 -18.19 0.43 12.48
C ALA A 65 -19.25 1.37 11.87
N ALA A 66 -20.00 0.89 10.87
CA ALA A 66 -21.08 1.65 10.25
C ALA A 66 -22.26 1.89 11.21
N GLU A 67 -22.61 0.91 12.05
CA GLU A 67 -23.74 0.98 12.98
C GLU A 67 -23.45 1.77 14.26
N ARG A 68 -22.24 1.60 14.83
CA ARG A 68 -21.88 2.13 16.15
C ARG A 68 -20.78 3.19 16.16
N GLY A 69 -20.20 3.44 14.98
CA GLY A 69 -19.15 4.42 14.79
C GLY A 69 -17.74 3.91 15.12
N GLU A 70 -16.77 4.67 14.64
CA GLU A 70 -15.35 4.36 14.73
C GLU A 70 -14.79 4.33 16.15
N GLU A 71 -15.33 5.19 17.04
CA GLU A 71 -14.94 5.25 18.44
C GLU A 71 -15.30 3.97 19.20
N HIS A 72 -16.44 3.36 18.89
CA HIS A 72 -16.84 2.09 19.51
C HIS A 72 -15.84 0.98 19.15
N LEU A 73 -15.48 0.88 17.87
CA LEU A 73 -14.49 -0.10 17.44
C LEU A 73 -13.11 0.13 18.09
N HIS A 74 -12.71 1.40 18.21
CA HIS A 74 -11.46 1.76 18.86
C HIS A 74 -11.45 1.40 20.35
N GLN A 75 -12.58 1.55 21.06
CA GLN A 75 -12.72 1.11 22.44
C GLN A 75 -12.59 -0.43 22.56
N MET A 76 -13.16 -1.20 21.61
CA MET A 76 -12.95 -2.64 21.56
C MET A 76 -11.47 -3.00 21.38
N LEU A 77 -10.77 -2.31 20.47
CA LEU A 77 -9.32 -2.48 20.32
C LEU A 77 -8.57 -2.16 21.61
N ALA A 78 -8.97 -1.09 22.32
CA ALA A 78 -8.33 -0.70 23.57
C ALA A 78 -8.46 -1.75 24.69
N GLN A 79 -9.53 -2.54 24.69
CA GLN A 79 -9.71 -3.67 25.62
C GLN A 79 -8.84 -4.86 25.26
N ILE A 80 -8.62 -5.10 23.97
CA ILE A 80 -7.85 -6.24 23.45
C ILE A 80 -6.34 -5.93 23.47
N ASP A 81 -5.98 -4.81 22.84
CA ASP A 81 -4.59 -4.38 22.61
C ASP A 81 -4.45 -2.87 22.90
N PRO A 82 -4.26 -2.49 24.16
CA PRO A 82 -4.12 -1.08 24.55
C PRO A 82 -2.94 -0.37 23.90
N GLU A 83 -1.88 -1.10 23.53
CA GLU A 83 -0.72 -0.52 22.85
C GLU A 83 -1.06 -0.13 21.42
N SER A 84 -1.71 -1.00 20.69
CA SER A 84 -2.22 -0.69 19.35
C SER A 84 -3.24 0.44 19.37
N ALA A 85 -4.15 0.47 20.34
CA ALA A 85 -5.13 1.54 20.46
C ALA A 85 -4.48 2.91 20.68
N ARG A 86 -3.38 3.01 21.43
CA ARG A 86 -2.61 4.26 21.58
C ARG A 86 -1.91 4.69 20.30
N ALA A 87 -1.50 3.72 19.47
CA ALA A 87 -0.74 3.97 18.24
C ALA A 87 -1.63 4.23 17.02
N ILE A 88 -2.87 3.76 17.03
CA ILE A 88 -3.81 3.84 15.91
C ILE A 88 -4.95 4.78 16.29
N HIS A 89 -5.13 5.87 15.53
CA HIS A 89 -6.24 6.78 15.73
C HIS A 89 -7.58 6.13 15.33
N ALA A 90 -8.68 6.43 16.07
CA ALA A 90 -10.01 5.87 15.82
C ALA A 90 -10.49 6.02 14.37
N ASN A 91 -10.23 7.17 13.75
CA ASN A 91 -10.58 7.44 12.34
C ASN A 91 -9.86 6.52 11.34
N ASN A 92 -8.83 5.80 11.78
CA ASN A 92 -8.16 4.81 10.92
C ASN A 92 -8.83 3.45 11.04
N VAL A 93 -10.13 3.42 10.70
CA VAL A 93 -11.02 2.26 10.84
C VAL A 93 -10.40 0.99 10.27
N LYS A 94 -9.79 1.07 9.09
CA LYS A 94 -9.15 -0.10 8.44
C LYS A 94 -8.02 -0.70 9.30
N ARG A 95 -7.22 0.13 9.99
CA ARG A 95 -6.16 -0.36 10.87
C ARG A 95 -6.72 -0.89 12.19
N VAL A 96 -7.77 -0.27 12.72
CA VAL A 96 -8.47 -0.75 13.92
C VAL A 96 -9.07 -2.13 13.65
N ILE A 97 -9.81 -2.28 12.53
CA ILE A 97 -10.37 -3.56 12.10
C ILE A 97 -9.27 -4.61 11.98
N ARG A 98 -8.18 -4.30 11.27
CA ARG A 98 -7.07 -5.24 11.08
C ARG A 98 -6.47 -5.74 12.39
N ALA A 99 -6.35 -4.87 13.40
CA ALA A 99 -5.80 -5.24 14.70
C ALA A 99 -6.76 -6.17 15.49
N ILE A 100 -8.06 -5.90 15.45
CA ILE A 100 -9.07 -6.75 16.09
C ILE A 100 -9.19 -8.10 15.37
N GLU A 101 -9.26 -8.08 14.04
CA GLU A 101 -9.28 -9.27 13.18
C GLU A 101 -8.10 -10.19 13.47
N TYR A 102 -6.88 -9.63 13.50
CA TYR A 102 -5.67 -10.37 13.81
C TYR A 102 -5.77 -11.11 15.15
N TYR A 103 -6.22 -10.39 16.20
CA TYR A 103 -6.42 -10.99 17.51
C TYR A 103 -7.47 -12.10 17.51
N ARG A 104 -8.61 -11.89 16.82
CA ARG A 104 -9.68 -12.89 16.74
C ARG A 104 -9.25 -14.16 16.04
N LEU A 105 -8.38 -14.06 15.04
CA LEU A 105 -7.89 -15.18 14.25
C LEU A 105 -6.74 -15.93 14.93
N THR A 106 -5.83 -15.21 15.57
CA THR A 106 -4.59 -15.79 16.10
C THR A 106 -4.56 -15.95 17.61
N GLY A 107 -5.39 -15.20 18.34
CA GLY A 107 -5.31 -15.07 19.78
C GLY A 107 -4.14 -14.21 20.28
N GLU A 108 -3.31 -13.68 19.39
CA GLU A 108 -2.15 -12.84 19.69
C GLU A 108 -2.44 -11.36 19.42
N LYS A 109 -1.91 -10.44 20.25
CA LYS A 109 -2.02 -9.01 20.00
C LYS A 109 -1.11 -8.59 18.84
N ILE A 110 -1.64 -7.74 17.95
CA ILE A 110 -0.87 -7.27 16.80
C ILE A 110 0.33 -6.39 17.24
N SER A 111 0.26 -5.72 18.39
CA SER A 111 1.39 -4.97 18.96
C SER A 111 2.56 -5.89 19.31
N GLU A 112 2.30 -7.06 19.92
CA GLU A 112 3.31 -8.05 20.29
C GLU A 112 3.94 -8.67 19.04
N HIS A 113 3.11 -9.05 18.07
CA HIS A 113 3.59 -9.51 16.76
C HIS A 113 4.49 -8.48 16.07
N ASN A 114 4.01 -7.24 15.93
CA ASN A 114 4.77 -6.16 15.29
C ASN A 114 6.08 -5.85 16.01
N LYS A 115 6.13 -5.97 17.34
CA LYS A 115 7.36 -5.79 18.10
C LYS A 115 8.36 -6.89 17.77
N ARG A 116 7.95 -8.14 17.80
CA ARG A 116 8.77 -9.30 17.43
C ARG A 116 9.30 -9.19 16.00
N GLU A 117 8.45 -8.78 15.05
CA GLU A 117 8.85 -8.60 13.66
C GLU A 117 9.86 -7.46 13.44
N ARG A 118 9.81 -6.41 14.27
CA ARG A 118 10.79 -5.31 14.23
C ARG A 118 12.16 -5.70 14.80
N GLU A 119 12.23 -6.71 15.64
CA GLU A 119 13.46 -7.21 16.25
C GLU A 119 14.19 -8.22 15.34
N LYS A 120 13.55 -8.66 14.23
CA LYS A 120 14.16 -9.55 13.26
C LYS A 120 15.39 -8.93 12.60
N THR A 121 16.42 -9.75 12.47
CA THR A 121 17.59 -9.42 11.64
C THR A 121 17.37 -9.91 10.22
N SER A 122 17.98 -9.22 9.24
CA SER A 122 17.89 -9.66 7.85
C SER A 122 18.53 -11.05 7.67
N PRO A 123 17.86 -11.99 6.98
CA PRO A 123 18.48 -13.26 6.60
C PRO A 123 19.46 -13.13 5.41
N TYR A 124 19.58 -11.92 4.85
CA TYR A 124 20.45 -11.62 3.71
C TYR A 124 21.65 -10.77 4.15
N ASP A 125 22.77 -10.90 3.45
CA ASP A 125 23.87 -9.94 3.48
C ASP A 125 23.43 -8.72 2.65
N LEU A 126 22.84 -7.72 3.33
CA LEU A 126 22.06 -6.66 2.72
C LEU A 126 22.85 -5.36 2.60
N TYR A 127 23.04 -4.89 1.39
CA TYR A 127 23.54 -3.55 1.10
C TYR A 127 22.39 -2.62 0.78
N TYR A 128 22.06 -1.71 1.71
CA TYR A 128 20.89 -0.83 1.59
C TYR A 128 21.32 0.58 1.23
N TYR A 129 20.89 1.07 0.08
CA TYR A 129 21.20 2.42 -0.41
C TYR A 129 19.93 3.24 -0.54
N VAL A 130 19.94 4.44 0.05
CA VAL A 130 18.88 5.43 -0.10
C VAL A 130 19.36 6.54 -1.02
N LEU A 131 18.75 6.66 -2.19
CA LEU A 131 19.06 7.72 -3.14
C LEU A 131 18.42 9.03 -2.67
N THR A 132 19.23 10.08 -2.55
CA THR A 132 18.76 11.42 -2.21
C THR A 132 19.04 12.40 -3.34
N ARG A 133 18.25 13.46 -3.40
CA ARG A 133 18.42 14.55 -4.35
C ARG A 133 17.97 15.86 -3.73
N ASP A 134 18.53 16.98 -4.21
CA ASP A 134 17.99 18.30 -3.90
C ASP A 134 16.50 18.36 -4.19
N ARG A 135 15.73 18.97 -3.28
CA ARG A 135 14.26 18.98 -3.32
C ARG A 135 13.73 19.71 -4.56
N ALA A 136 14.33 20.83 -4.94
CA ALA A 136 13.90 21.61 -6.10
C ALA A 136 14.10 20.80 -7.38
N ALA A 137 15.28 20.19 -7.53
CA ALA A 137 15.59 19.33 -8.66
C ALA A 137 14.74 18.06 -8.70
N LEU A 138 14.33 17.51 -7.55
CA LEU A 138 13.40 16.38 -7.47
C LEU A 138 12.02 16.79 -7.96
N TYR A 139 11.51 17.94 -7.52
CA TYR A 139 10.18 18.45 -7.89
C TYR A 139 10.09 18.75 -9.39
N GLU A 140 11.11 19.37 -9.96
CA GLU A 140 11.21 19.60 -11.40
C GLU A 140 11.13 18.29 -12.20
N ARG A 141 11.86 17.26 -11.76
CA ARG A 141 11.80 15.94 -12.40
C ARG A 141 10.44 15.27 -12.28
N ILE A 142 9.77 15.41 -11.13
CA ILE A 142 8.43 14.88 -10.92
C ILE A 142 7.46 15.55 -11.90
N ASP A 143 7.48 16.88 -11.96
CA ASP A 143 6.59 17.64 -12.83
C ASP A 143 6.81 17.27 -14.31
N ARG A 144 8.07 17.21 -14.74
CA ARG A 144 8.43 16.77 -16.11
C ARG A 144 8.00 15.33 -16.39
N ARG A 145 8.13 14.42 -15.41
CA ARG A 145 7.67 13.04 -15.58
C ARG A 145 6.16 12.97 -15.81
N VAL A 146 5.38 13.74 -15.07
CA VAL A 146 3.92 13.81 -15.28
C VAL A 146 3.58 14.33 -16.68
N ASP A 147 4.27 15.38 -17.16
CA ASP A 147 4.07 15.86 -18.53
C ASP A 147 4.38 14.78 -19.57
N ILE A 148 5.48 14.05 -19.42
CA ILE A 148 5.83 12.91 -20.29
C ILE A 148 4.76 11.81 -20.22
N MET A 149 4.23 11.48 -19.06
CA MET A 149 3.15 10.49 -18.94
C MET A 149 1.89 10.92 -19.69
N MET A 150 1.55 12.19 -19.65
CA MET A 150 0.44 12.75 -20.44
C MET A 150 0.70 12.64 -21.93
N GLU A 151 1.90 13.01 -22.40
CA GLU A 151 2.31 12.90 -23.80
C GLU A 151 2.33 11.45 -24.30
N GLN A 152 2.66 10.50 -23.43
CA GLN A 152 2.69 9.05 -23.70
C GLN A 152 1.32 8.39 -23.67
N GLY A 153 0.25 9.13 -23.39
CA GLY A 153 -1.12 8.66 -23.49
C GLY A 153 -1.73 8.12 -22.18
N LEU A 154 -1.35 8.68 -21.03
CA LEU A 154 -1.95 8.29 -19.74
C LEU A 154 -3.48 8.38 -19.76
N VAL A 155 -4.05 9.39 -20.43
CA VAL A 155 -5.51 9.54 -20.56
C VAL A 155 -6.12 8.36 -21.30
N ASP A 156 -5.52 7.99 -22.43
CA ASP A 156 -6.00 6.87 -23.24
C ASP A 156 -5.85 5.52 -22.53
N GLU A 157 -4.79 5.37 -21.73
CA GLU A 157 -4.58 4.19 -20.90
C GLU A 157 -5.70 4.04 -19.87
N VAL A 158 -5.99 5.09 -19.10
CA VAL A 158 -7.06 5.06 -18.07
C VAL A 158 -8.44 4.90 -18.72
N LYS A 159 -8.66 5.51 -19.89
CA LYS A 159 -9.91 5.35 -20.65
C LYS A 159 -10.13 3.86 -21.02
N ARG A 160 -9.10 3.20 -21.57
CA ARG A 160 -9.18 1.76 -21.89
C ARG A 160 -9.44 0.90 -20.66
N LEU A 161 -8.79 1.19 -19.53
CA LEU A 161 -9.03 0.46 -18.28
C LEU A 161 -10.48 0.62 -17.80
N LYS A 162 -11.03 1.84 -17.90
CA LYS A 162 -12.43 2.12 -17.58
C LYS A 162 -13.38 1.35 -18.51
N GLU A 163 -13.10 1.31 -19.81
CA GLU A 163 -13.87 0.54 -20.81
C GLU A 163 -13.79 -0.98 -20.55
N MET A 164 -12.70 -1.47 -19.97
CA MET A 164 -12.54 -2.86 -19.53
C MET A 164 -13.28 -3.17 -18.21
N GLY A 165 -13.97 -2.19 -17.62
CA GLY A 165 -14.73 -2.34 -16.39
C GLY A 165 -13.95 -2.08 -15.10
N CYS A 166 -12.75 -1.49 -15.19
CA CYS A 166 -12.01 -1.09 -14.01
C CYS A 166 -12.70 0.11 -13.34
N THR A 167 -13.02 -0.04 -12.05
CA THR A 167 -13.70 0.96 -11.25
C THR A 167 -12.75 1.65 -10.27
N ARG A 168 -13.14 2.82 -9.77
CA ARG A 168 -12.37 3.61 -8.80
C ARG A 168 -12.02 2.84 -7.52
N ASP A 169 -12.86 1.87 -7.13
CA ASP A 169 -12.68 1.10 -5.89
C ASP A 169 -11.56 0.06 -6.00
N MET A 170 -11.18 -0.31 -7.22
CA MET A 170 -10.08 -1.24 -7.44
C MET A 170 -8.75 -0.64 -7.01
N VAL A 171 -7.94 -1.40 -6.27
CA VAL A 171 -6.64 -0.96 -5.74
C VAL A 171 -5.73 -0.44 -6.86
N ALA A 172 -5.71 -1.09 -8.02
CA ALA A 172 -4.92 -0.67 -9.18
C ALA A 172 -5.30 0.74 -9.68
N MET A 173 -6.58 1.12 -9.54
CA MET A 173 -7.09 2.41 -10.01
C MET A 173 -6.93 3.56 -8.99
N GLN A 174 -6.46 3.26 -7.77
CA GLN A 174 -6.19 4.27 -6.74
C GLN A 174 -4.78 4.88 -6.84
N GLY A 175 -3.95 4.40 -7.75
CA GLY A 175 -2.63 4.96 -8.00
C GLY A 175 -2.66 6.43 -8.42
N LEU A 176 -1.61 7.18 -8.03
CA LEU A 176 -1.42 8.57 -8.48
C LEU A 176 -1.37 8.61 -10.01
N GLY A 177 -2.24 9.44 -10.59
CA GLY A 177 -2.45 9.55 -12.03
C GLY A 177 -3.75 8.90 -12.48
N TYR A 178 -4.09 7.71 -12.01
CA TYR A 178 -5.28 6.98 -12.45
C TYR A 178 -6.56 7.56 -11.88
N LYS A 179 -6.65 7.76 -10.58
CA LYS A 179 -7.83 8.32 -9.92
C LYS A 179 -8.16 9.74 -10.40
N GLU A 180 -7.16 10.57 -10.65
CA GLU A 180 -7.32 11.94 -11.12
C GLU A 180 -7.78 11.98 -12.59
N ILE A 181 -7.26 11.07 -13.42
CA ILE A 181 -7.74 10.95 -14.81
C ILE A 181 -9.15 10.34 -14.86
N LEU A 182 -9.51 9.43 -13.95
CA LEU A 182 -10.91 8.99 -13.84
C LEU A 182 -11.84 10.15 -13.51
N ASP A 183 -11.47 11.03 -12.55
CA ASP A 183 -12.25 12.23 -12.22
C ASP A 183 -12.44 13.16 -13.42
N TYR A 184 -11.40 13.31 -14.26
CA TYR A 184 -11.50 14.04 -15.52
C TYR A 184 -12.45 13.32 -16.50
N LEU A 185 -12.32 12.02 -16.71
CA LEU A 185 -13.17 11.25 -17.61
C LEU A 185 -14.64 11.21 -17.16
N ASP A 186 -14.89 11.35 -15.85
CA ASP A 186 -16.22 11.47 -15.26
C ASP A 186 -16.78 12.90 -15.32
N GLY A 187 -15.98 13.86 -15.78
CA GLY A 187 -16.39 15.25 -15.93
C GLY A 187 -16.44 16.03 -14.60
N THR A 188 -15.86 15.52 -13.52
CA THR A 188 -15.84 16.18 -12.21
C THR A 188 -14.78 17.27 -12.12
N ILE A 189 -13.67 17.11 -12.84
CA ILE A 189 -12.59 18.10 -12.93
C ILE A 189 -12.12 18.28 -14.37
N SER A 190 -11.45 19.39 -14.67
CA SER A 190 -10.80 19.60 -15.96
C SER A 190 -9.48 18.81 -16.08
N LEU A 191 -9.02 18.57 -17.31
CA LEU A 191 -7.73 17.91 -17.55
C LEU A 191 -6.57 18.69 -16.92
N GLY A 192 -6.61 20.03 -16.98
CA GLY A 192 -5.60 20.88 -16.35
C GLY A 192 -5.54 20.70 -14.83
N GLU A 193 -6.70 20.59 -14.19
CA GLU A 193 -6.79 20.30 -12.74
C GLU A 193 -6.28 18.92 -12.41
N ALA A 194 -6.63 17.89 -13.19
CA ALA A 194 -6.12 16.54 -13.00
C ALA A 194 -4.58 16.53 -13.03
N VAL A 195 -3.97 17.12 -14.05
CA VAL A 195 -2.50 17.24 -14.17
C VAL A 195 -1.88 18.00 -12.99
N TYR A 196 -2.50 19.09 -12.57
CA TYR A 196 -2.03 19.85 -11.41
C TYR A 196 -2.06 19.02 -10.12
N ILE A 197 -3.16 18.28 -9.88
CA ILE A 197 -3.33 17.42 -8.70
C ILE A 197 -2.29 16.29 -8.73
N ILE A 198 -2.11 15.62 -9.87
CA ILE A 198 -1.11 14.55 -10.03
C ILE A 198 0.29 15.08 -9.68
N LYS A 199 0.71 16.22 -10.22
CA LYS A 199 2.00 16.84 -9.91
C LYS A 199 2.14 17.16 -8.43
N ARG A 200 1.14 17.81 -7.84
CA ARG A 200 1.10 18.19 -6.42
C ARG A 200 1.24 16.97 -5.51
N ASP A 201 0.43 15.95 -5.74
CA ASP A 201 0.33 14.79 -4.86
C ASP A 201 1.54 13.86 -5.03
N THR A 202 2.10 13.77 -6.24
CA THR A 202 3.38 13.07 -6.46
C THR A 202 4.53 13.77 -5.72
N ARG A 203 4.58 15.12 -5.69
CA ARG A 203 5.55 15.85 -4.86
C ARG A 203 5.33 15.64 -3.37
N HIS A 204 4.07 15.53 -2.91
CA HIS A 204 3.76 15.21 -1.51
C HIS A 204 4.19 13.79 -1.14
N PHE A 205 3.98 12.83 -2.04
CA PHE A 205 4.41 11.45 -1.83
C PHE A 205 5.93 11.29 -1.78
N ALA A 206 6.68 12.15 -2.47
CA ALA A 206 8.15 12.13 -2.52
C ALA A 206 8.83 12.84 -1.33
N LYS A 207 8.09 13.31 -0.32
CA LYS A 207 8.63 13.89 0.91
C LYS A 207 9.06 12.82 1.88
#